data_32406c5d1bb11f0af17b70d64a2667b1
#
_entry.id   32406c5d1bb11f0af17b70d64a2667b1
#
_cell.length_a   1.000
_cell.length_b   1.000
_cell.length_c   1.000
_cell.angle_alpha   90.00
_cell.angle_beta   90.00
_cell.angle_gamma   90.00
#
_symmetry.space_group_name_H-M   'P 1'
#
loop_
_entity.id
_entity.type
_entity.pdbx_description
1 polymer ?
#
loop_
_entity_poly.entity_id
_entity_poly.type
_entity_poly.pdbx_seq_one_letter_code
_entity_poly.pdbx_strand_id
1 'polypeptide(L)'
;MTDYRKILKQYWGYDNFRGIQEDIIRSIGEGRDTLGLMPTGGGKSITFQVPALAQEGLCLVITPLIALMKDQVRNLRERGIKATAIYSGMTREEIVIALENCIFGNYKFLYVSPERLDTEIFQIKLRSMHVSLITVDESHCISQWGYDFRPAYLKIADIRQLLPGVPVIALTATATPEVVSDIQQRLQFRQENVFRMSFERKNLAYVVRHTEDKENELLHILQRVNGSGIVYTRNRKKTKEISLLLNRNHITATFYHAGLNDETKDSRQKAWLKGEFRVMVATNAFGMGIDKPDVRVVIHADVPDSPEAYFQEAGRAGRDGMKAYAVLLFCARDKITLKQRVSDTFPEKSYIRKIYEDINFYYQMAMGDGRGCTFAFNIDEFCRNFKHFPVQTDSALKILTRAGYLEYTDEQDNASRIMFTITKEELYRIREQSEDTEKLLRILLRSYTGLFTDYAYISEDNLSTRSGLSKQQIYETLLSLSRQHILHYIPAKKTPYIIYTRERQETERVYLSKEVYEDRKESYVQRINAMIEYAESENRCRSRMLLRYFGEKNEHNCGQCDVCLQQHQSGLKSGEFEAISQQLQALLKENPLSLQEIKDKMQVPENHLMKVVSYLVSEEIIRQENGYLKF
;
A
#
# COMPACT_ATOMS: atom_id res chain seq x y z
N MET A 1 2.65 37.69 -8.20
CA MET A 1 1.97 36.36 -8.10
C MET A 1 2.65 35.42 -9.07
N THR A 2 3.11 34.29 -8.61
CA THR A 2 3.77 33.29 -9.46
C THR A 2 2.74 32.69 -10.43
N ASP A 3 3.07 32.69 -11.71
CA ASP A 3 2.18 32.16 -12.76
C ASP A 3 2.40 30.64 -12.89
N TYR A 4 1.70 29.86 -12.06
CA TYR A 4 1.76 28.39 -12.07
C TYR A 4 1.31 27.78 -13.39
N ARG A 5 0.39 28.44 -14.13
CA ARG A 5 -0.09 27.95 -15.43
C ARG A 5 1.01 28.03 -16.50
N LYS A 6 1.87 29.03 -16.42
CA LYS A 6 3.03 29.15 -17.32
C LYS A 6 4.00 27.97 -17.13
N ILE A 7 4.25 27.56 -15.87
CA ILE A 7 5.08 26.40 -15.54
C ILE A 7 4.42 25.12 -16.05
N LEU A 8 3.11 24.95 -15.80
CA LEU A 8 2.35 23.80 -16.29
C LEU A 8 2.45 23.66 -17.82
N LYS A 9 2.26 24.76 -18.54
CA LYS A 9 2.36 24.78 -20.00
C LYS A 9 3.77 24.47 -20.50
N GLN A 10 4.78 25.06 -19.86
CA GLN A 10 6.19 24.89 -20.24
C GLN A 10 6.67 23.44 -20.13
N TYR A 11 6.35 22.73 -19.03
CA TYR A 11 6.92 21.42 -18.74
C TYR A 11 5.98 20.26 -19.09
N TRP A 12 4.66 20.46 -19.07
CA TRP A 12 3.66 19.42 -19.36
C TRP A 12 2.81 19.67 -20.60
N GLY A 13 2.85 20.87 -21.17
CA GLY A 13 2.08 21.23 -22.36
C GLY A 13 0.57 21.44 -22.10
N TYR A 14 0.15 21.52 -20.84
CA TYR A 14 -1.26 21.74 -20.49
C TYR A 14 -1.54 23.22 -20.24
N ASP A 15 -2.67 23.71 -20.75
CA ASP A 15 -3.08 25.11 -20.59
C ASP A 15 -3.78 25.37 -19.24
N ASN A 16 -4.46 24.37 -18.68
CA ASN A 16 -5.24 24.48 -17.46
C ASN A 16 -5.02 23.31 -16.50
N PHE A 17 -5.15 23.59 -15.21
CA PHE A 17 -5.20 22.59 -14.16
C PHE A 17 -6.54 21.83 -14.18
N ARG A 18 -6.54 20.62 -13.63
CA ARG A 18 -7.75 19.78 -13.54
C ARG A 18 -8.30 19.78 -12.11
N GLY A 19 -9.63 19.93 -11.96
CA GLY A 19 -10.29 19.85 -10.65
C GLY A 19 -9.64 20.80 -9.63
N ILE A 20 -9.27 20.23 -8.49
CA ILE A 20 -8.72 20.97 -7.33
C ILE A 20 -7.20 21.18 -7.38
N GLN A 21 -6.52 20.85 -8.48
CA GLN A 21 -5.06 20.96 -8.57
C GLN A 21 -4.59 22.40 -8.32
N GLU A 22 -5.25 23.40 -8.90
CA GLU A 22 -4.85 24.80 -8.74
C GLU A 22 -5.02 25.28 -7.28
N ASP A 23 -6.07 24.84 -6.60
CA ASP A 23 -6.32 25.20 -5.20
C ASP A 23 -5.25 24.61 -4.28
N ILE A 24 -4.87 23.34 -4.49
CA ILE A 24 -3.76 22.70 -3.76
C ILE A 24 -2.44 23.44 -4.02
N ILE A 25 -2.13 23.75 -5.28
CA ILE A 25 -0.90 24.44 -5.69
C ILE A 25 -0.82 25.83 -5.04
N ARG A 26 -1.91 26.56 -5.02
CA ARG A 26 -1.98 27.89 -4.37
C ARG A 26 -1.80 27.77 -2.87
N SER A 27 -2.49 26.84 -2.23
CA SER A 27 -2.40 26.60 -0.79
C SER A 27 -0.97 26.30 -0.34
N ILE A 28 -0.28 25.38 -1.04
CA ILE A 28 1.11 25.06 -0.71
C ILE A 28 2.08 26.18 -1.07
N GLY A 29 1.81 26.90 -2.16
CA GLY A 29 2.58 28.07 -2.57
C GLY A 29 2.51 29.25 -1.61
N GLU A 30 1.44 29.34 -0.81
CA GLU A 30 1.27 30.28 0.31
C GLU A 30 1.94 29.79 1.61
N GLY A 31 2.63 28.65 1.59
CA GLY A 31 3.35 28.09 2.73
C GLY A 31 2.46 27.33 3.73
N ARG A 32 1.22 26.98 3.35
CA ARG A 32 0.30 26.22 4.20
C ARG A 32 0.53 24.71 4.03
N ASP A 33 0.57 23.97 5.15
CA ASP A 33 0.51 22.52 5.09
C ASP A 33 -0.81 22.11 4.41
N THR A 34 -0.74 21.15 3.49
CA THR A 34 -1.88 20.85 2.60
C THR A 34 -2.04 19.34 2.41
N LEU A 35 -3.23 18.81 2.67
CA LEU A 35 -3.60 17.43 2.34
C LEU A 35 -4.49 17.42 1.08
N GLY A 36 -4.02 16.74 0.04
CA GLY A 36 -4.77 16.53 -1.20
C GLY A 36 -5.31 15.09 -1.29
N LEU A 37 -6.63 14.95 -1.26
CA LEU A 37 -7.33 13.70 -1.54
C LEU A 37 -7.73 13.69 -3.00
N MET A 38 -7.03 12.91 -3.81
CA MET A 38 -7.22 12.87 -5.26
C MET A 38 -7.23 11.41 -5.73
N PRO A 39 -8.19 11.01 -6.56
CA PRO A 39 -8.26 9.64 -7.07
C PRO A 39 -7.01 9.29 -7.89
N THR A 40 -6.78 8.00 -8.08
CA THR A 40 -5.74 7.52 -8.98
C THR A 40 -5.99 8.05 -10.39
N GLY A 41 -4.95 8.60 -11.03
CA GLY A 41 -5.09 9.29 -12.33
C GLY A 41 -5.55 10.75 -12.24
N GLY A 42 -5.82 11.29 -11.04
CA GLY A 42 -6.19 12.70 -10.83
C GLY A 42 -5.05 13.71 -10.99
N GLY A 43 -3.83 13.25 -11.33
CA GLY A 43 -2.68 14.12 -11.54
C GLY A 43 -2.03 14.63 -10.25
N LYS A 44 -1.95 13.82 -9.22
CA LYS A 44 -1.32 14.13 -7.92
C LYS A 44 0.09 14.73 -8.06
N SER A 45 0.91 14.17 -8.96
CA SER A 45 2.31 14.63 -9.12
C SER A 45 2.42 16.10 -9.52
N ILE A 46 1.53 16.60 -10.36
CA ILE A 46 1.51 18.01 -10.79
C ILE A 46 1.31 18.94 -9.59
N THR A 47 0.53 18.53 -8.58
CA THR A 47 0.20 19.40 -7.44
C THR A 47 1.40 19.76 -6.55
N PHE A 48 2.47 18.97 -6.57
CA PHE A 48 3.71 19.32 -5.88
C PHE A 48 4.84 19.71 -6.83
N GLN A 49 4.85 19.16 -8.06
CA GLN A 49 5.93 19.45 -9.01
C GLN A 49 5.87 20.89 -9.51
N VAL A 50 4.69 21.42 -9.80
CA VAL A 50 4.52 22.81 -10.27
C VAL A 50 4.93 23.84 -9.20
N PRO A 51 4.44 23.79 -7.96
CA PRO A 51 4.86 24.77 -6.94
C PRO A 51 6.34 24.62 -6.56
N ALA A 52 6.91 23.41 -6.57
CA ALA A 52 8.33 23.22 -6.36
C ALA A 52 9.21 23.89 -7.44
N LEU A 53 8.78 23.84 -8.71
CA LEU A 53 9.47 24.52 -9.81
C LEU A 53 9.35 26.05 -9.75
N ALA A 54 8.30 26.53 -9.11
CA ALA A 54 8.02 27.96 -8.93
C ALA A 54 8.86 28.62 -7.84
N GLN A 55 9.44 27.86 -6.94
CA GLN A 55 10.22 28.30 -5.78
C GLN A 55 11.69 27.96 -5.95
N GLU A 56 12.57 28.71 -5.32
CA GLU A 56 13.97 28.35 -5.17
C GLU A 56 14.08 27.19 -4.15
N GLY A 57 15.11 26.35 -4.30
CA GLY A 57 15.36 25.22 -3.41
C GLY A 57 14.86 23.88 -3.94
N LEU A 58 14.92 22.89 -3.08
CA LEU A 58 14.70 21.47 -3.34
C LEU A 58 13.34 21.02 -2.79
N CYS A 59 12.61 20.25 -3.56
CA CYS A 59 11.45 19.48 -3.09
C CYS A 59 11.90 18.09 -2.63
N LEU A 60 11.74 17.80 -1.34
CA LEU A 60 11.96 16.47 -0.76
C LEU A 60 10.68 15.64 -0.91
N VAL A 61 10.73 14.59 -1.73
CA VAL A 61 9.58 13.72 -1.99
C VAL A 61 9.76 12.38 -1.30
N ILE A 62 8.91 12.09 -0.35
CA ILE A 62 8.90 10.84 0.41
C ILE A 62 7.83 9.93 -0.20
N THR A 63 8.23 8.76 -0.69
CA THR A 63 7.33 7.78 -1.33
C THR A 63 7.81 6.35 -1.07
N PRO A 64 6.89 5.37 -0.92
CA PRO A 64 7.24 4.05 -0.43
C PRO A 64 7.80 3.11 -1.50
N LEU A 65 7.77 3.49 -2.77
CA LEU A 65 8.01 2.58 -3.89
C LEU A 65 9.18 3.00 -4.76
N ILE A 66 10.19 2.17 -4.80
CA ILE A 66 11.41 2.37 -5.61
C ILE A 66 11.08 2.47 -7.11
N ALA A 67 10.19 1.61 -7.62
CA ALA A 67 9.79 1.64 -9.02
C ALA A 67 9.15 2.99 -9.40
N LEU A 68 8.24 3.50 -8.55
CA LEU A 68 7.60 4.80 -8.75
C LEU A 68 8.63 5.95 -8.70
N MET A 69 9.58 5.92 -7.75
CA MET A 69 10.66 6.90 -7.70
C MET A 69 11.46 6.96 -9.00
N LYS A 70 11.88 5.78 -9.49
CA LYS A 70 12.66 5.67 -10.74
C LYS A 70 11.90 6.23 -11.93
N ASP A 71 10.61 5.90 -12.05
CA ASP A 71 9.76 6.41 -13.13
C ASP A 71 9.53 7.92 -13.04
N GLN A 72 9.25 8.45 -11.84
CA GLN A 72 9.08 9.90 -11.63
C GLN A 72 10.37 10.66 -11.94
N VAL A 73 11.52 10.19 -11.47
CA VAL A 73 12.82 10.81 -11.75
C VAL A 73 13.12 10.78 -13.24
N ARG A 74 12.89 9.67 -13.93
CA ARG A 74 13.08 9.58 -15.38
C ARG A 74 12.19 10.58 -16.12
N ASN A 75 10.89 10.62 -15.79
CA ASN A 75 9.94 11.54 -16.41
C ASN A 75 10.29 13.02 -16.21
N LEU A 76 10.84 13.38 -15.04
CA LEU A 76 11.32 14.74 -14.76
C LEU A 76 12.57 15.06 -15.58
N ARG A 77 13.53 14.14 -15.65
CA ARG A 77 14.77 14.32 -16.45
C ARG A 77 14.49 14.45 -17.93
N GLU A 78 13.55 13.69 -18.47
CA GLU A 78 13.09 13.80 -19.87
C GLU A 78 12.51 15.18 -20.18
N ARG A 79 11.97 15.89 -19.17
CA ARG A 79 11.51 17.29 -19.27
C ARG A 79 12.60 18.33 -18.98
N GLY A 80 13.86 17.90 -18.84
CA GLY A 80 14.97 18.81 -18.53
C GLY A 80 15.04 19.24 -17.06
N ILE A 81 14.28 18.61 -16.16
CA ILE A 81 14.26 18.95 -14.74
C ILE A 81 15.24 18.04 -13.99
N LYS A 82 16.19 18.65 -13.24
CA LYS A 82 17.14 17.89 -12.44
C LYS A 82 16.44 17.24 -11.25
N ALA A 83 16.41 15.91 -11.23
CA ALA A 83 15.83 15.10 -10.18
C ALA A 83 16.72 13.89 -9.88
N THR A 84 16.74 13.44 -8.63
CA THR A 84 17.43 12.23 -8.21
C THR A 84 16.60 11.45 -7.18
N ALA A 85 16.98 10.19 -6.93
CA ALA A 85 16.33 9.35 -5.94
C ALA A 85 17.36 8.61 -5.08
N ILE A 86 17.01 8.38 -3.80
CA ILE A 86 17.78 7.58 -2.86
C ILE A 86 16.87 6.50 -2.30
N TYR A 87 17.26 5.24 -2.50
CA TYR A 87 16.46 4.07 -2.11
C TYR A 87 17.34 2.91 -1.66
N SER A 88 16.74 1.86 -1.15
CA SER A 88 17.42 0.64 -0.74
C SER A 88 18.07 -0.06 -1.94
N GLY A 89 19.31 -0.54 -1.75
CA GLY A 89 20.11 -1.17 -2.82
C GLY A 89 21.11 -0.25 -3.52
N MET A 90 21.08 1.08 -3.28
CA MET A 90 22.15 1.97 -3.73
C MET A 90 23.38 1.83 -2.85
N THR A 91 24.56 1.92 -3.48
CA THR A 91 25.85 1.96 -2.77
C THR A 91 25.98 3.28 -2.00
N ARG A 92 26.84 3.27 -0.99
CA ARG A 92 27.12 4.49 -0.22
C ARG A 92 27.64 5.63 -1.09
N GLU A 93 28.51 5.32 -2.04
CA GLU A 93 29.10 6.30 -2.95
C GLU A 93 28.00 6.96 -3.80
N GLU A 94 27.09 6.16 -4.35
CA GLU A 94 25.92 6.67 -5.10
C GLU A 94 25.03 7.56 -4.24
N ILE A 95 24.79 7.18 -2.98
CA ILE A 95 23.98 7.97 -2.04
C ILE A 95 24.68 9.31 -1.74
N VAL A 96 25.98 9.29 -1.44
CA VAL A 96 26.76 10.52 -1.15
C VAL A 96 26.74 11.44 -2.36
N ILE A 97 27.02 10.92 -3.55
CA ILE A 97 26.99 11.69 -4.80
C ILE A 97 25.58 12.31 -5.03
N ALA A 98 24.52 11.52 -4.83
CA ALA A 98 23.16 12.02 -4.99
C ALA A 98 22.83 13.15 -4.00
N LEU A 99 23.24 13.01 -2.73
CA LEU A 99 23.05 14.03 -1.69
C LEU A 99 23.89 15.29 -1.97
N GLU A 100 25.13 15.15 -2.37
CA GLU A 100 26.00 16.28 -2.74
C GLU A 100 25.49 17.03 -3.97
N ASN A 101 24.99 16.30 -4.95
CA ASN A 101 24.32 16.90 -6.10
C ASN A 101 23.08 17.71 -5.70
N CYS A 102 22.37 17.32 -4.65
CA CYS A 102 21.24 18.10 -4.13
C CYS A 102 21.71 19.36 -3.38
N ILE A 103 22.90 19.36 -2.77
CA ILE A 103 23.46 20.53 -2.08
C ILE A 103 24.05 21.53 -3.08
N PHE A 104 24.84 21.05 -4.06
CA PHE A 104 25.65 21.90 -4.93
C PHE A 104 25.18 21.97 -6.38
N GLY A 105 24.33 21.03 -6.82
CA GLY A 105 24.02 20.78 -8.23
C GLY A 105 22.71 21.39 -8.74
N ASN A 106 22.03 22.25 -8.00
CA ASN A 106 20.73 22.83 -8.37
C ASN A 106 19.67 21.78 -8.74
N TYR A 107 19.61 20.68 -8.01
CA TYR A 107 18.54 19.70 -8.15
C TYR A 107 17.22 20.25 -7.61
N LYS A 108 16.12 19.97 -8.32
CA LYS A 108 14.77 20.41 -7.92
C LYS A 108 14.00 19.36 -7.13
N PHE A 109 14.29 18.08 -7.35
CA PHE A 109 13.57 16.99 -6.68
C PHE A 109 14.56 15.94 -6.16
N LEU A 110 14.39 15.61 -4.89
CA LEU A 110 15.01 14.47 -4.24
C LEU A 110 13.93 13.50 -3.76
N TYR A 111 13.84 12.34 -4.41
CA TYR A 111 12.95 11.25 -3.99
C TYR A 111 13.67 10.36 -2.99
N VAL A 112 13.02 10.05 -1.87
CA VAL A 112 13.58 9.18 -0.84
C VAL A 112 12.56 8.16 -0.35
N SER A 113 13.03 6.94 -0.03
CA SER A 113 12.21 6.00 0.71
C SER A 113 12.16 6.38 2.19
N PRO A 114 11.03 6.13 2.89
CA PRO A 114 10.86 6.54 4.28
C PRO A 114 11.91 5.91 5.22
N GLU A 115 12.44 4.72 4.90
CA GLU A 115 13.48 4.04 5.66
C GLU A 115 14.82 4.79 5.65
N ARG A 116 15.05 5.68 4.67
CA ARG A 116 16.27 6.49 4.57
C ARG A 116 16.27 7.73 5.45
N LEU A 117 15.11 8.16 5.90
CA LEU A 117 14.96 9.39 6.68
C LEU A 117 15.70 9.35 8.01
N ASP A 118 15.84 8.17 8.60
CA ASP A 118 16.47 7.95 9.91
C ASP A 118 17.99 7.70 9.81
N THR A 119 18.56 7.66 8.61
CA THR A 119 20.01 7.44 8.44
C THR A 119 20.79 8.71 8.75
N GLU A 120 21.85 8.58 9.56
CA GLU A 120 22.70 9.70 9.99
C GLU A 120 23.24 10.52 8.81
N ILE A 121 23.70 9.84 7.76
CA ILE A 121 24.24 10.52 6.58
C ILE A 121 23.19 11.37 5.88
N PHE A 122 21.94 10.90 5.81
CA PHE A 122 20.85 11.67 5.22
C PHE A 122 20.55 12.91 6.06
N GLN A 123 20.40 12.75 7.38
CA GLN A 123 20.06 13.85 8.28
C GLN A 123 21.16 14.93 8.34
N ILE A 124 22.44 14.54 8.35
CA ILE A 124 23.56 15.49 8.30
C ILE A 124 23.53 16.30 6.99
N LYS A 125 23.40 15.61 5.85
CA LYS A 125 23.39 16.28 4.55
C LYS A 125 22.12 17.13 4.33
N LEU A 126 20.97 16.68 4.85
CA LEU A 126 19.70 17.40 4.78
C LEU A 126 19.79 18.81 5.41
N ARG A 127 20.51 18.95 6.53
CA ARG A 127 20.71 20.25 7.18
C ARG A 127 21.45 21.25 6.31
N SER A 128 22.22 20.79 5.33
CA SER A 128 22.95 21.61 4.37
C SER A 128 22.17 21.87 3.06
N MET A 129 20.98 21.29 2.92
CA MET A 129 20.13 21.47 1.75
C MET A 129 19.14 22.62 1.95
N HIS A 130 18.94 23.40 0.92
CA HIS A 130 17.85 24.38 0.89
C HIS A 130 16.55 23.71 0.45
N VAL A 131 15.84 23.08 1.40
CA VAL A 131 14.54 22.43 1.14
C VAL A 131 13.43 23.47 1.19
N SER A 132 12.65 23.58 0.12
CA SER A 132 11.53 24.52 0.01
C SER A 132 10.16 23.86 0.19
N LEU A 133 10.08 22.55 -0.01
CA LEU A 133 8.83 21.78 0.06
C LEU A 133 9.10 20.33 0.50
N ILE A 134 8.28 19.82 1.40
CA ILE A 134 8.22 18.38 1.73
C ILE A 134 6.96 17.80 1.11
N THR A 135 7.11 16.77 0.28
CA THR A 135 6.00 16.03 -0.32
C THR A 135 5.93 14.62 0.28
N VAL A 136 4.76 14.25 0.78
CA VAL A 136 4.47 12.91 1.31
C VAL A 136 3.47 12.25 0.37
N ASP A 137 3.99 11.41 -0.53
CA ASP A 137 3.14 10.62 -1.42
C ASP A 137 2.66 9.36 -0.71
N GLU A 138 1.49 8.83 -1.13
CA GLU A 138 0.79 7.74 -0.48
C GLU A 138 0.70 7.95 1.06
N SER A 139 0.32 9.16 1.45
CA SER A 139 0.33 9.60 2.85
C SER A 139 -0.54 8.76 3.79
N HIS A 140 -1.49 7.98 3.27
CA HIS A 140 -2.27 7.01 4.05
C HIS A 140 -1.38 5.96 4.74
N CYS A 141 -0.15 5.73 4.25
CA CYS A 141 0.81 4.83 4.88
C CYS A 141 1.27 5.27 6.27
N ILE A 142 1.08 6.54 6.66
CA ILE A 142 1.42 7.03 8.01
C ILE A 142 0.39 6.62 9.06
N SER A 143 -0.83 6.32 8.62
CA SER A 143 -1.95 6.03 9.51
C SER A 143 -2.04 4.55 9.85
N GLN A 144 -2.12 4.26 11.14
CA GLN A 144 -2.36 2.89 11.62
C GLN A 144 -3.77 2.38 11.26
N TRP A 145 -4.69 3.28 11.01
CA TRP A 145 -6.05 3.01 10.54
C TRP A 145 -6.10 2.75 9.03
N GLY A 146 -5.03 3.10 8.31
CA GLY A 146 -4.88 2.84 6.88
C GLY A 146 -4.70 1.34 6.56
N TYR A 147 -5.02 0.96 5.34
CA TYR A 147 -4.88 -0.43 4.89
C TYR A 147 -3.42 -0.85 4.62
N ASP A 148 -2.50 0.09 4.36
CA ASP A 148 -1.05 -0.13 4.11
C ASP A 148 -0.20 0.70 5.07
N PHE A 149 -0.35 0.49 6.38
CA PHE A 149 0.45 1.19 7.38
C PHE A 149 1.92 0.79 7.34
N ARG A 150 2.79 1.79 7.25
CA ARG A 150 4.25 1.63 7.24
C ARG A 150 4.89 2.43 8.38
N PRO A 151 5.47 1.76 9.40
CA PRO A 151 6.06 2.45 10.56
C PRO A 151 7.11 3.50 10.20
N ALA A 152 7.88 3.28 9.13
CA ALA A 152 8.91 4.22 8.67
C ALA A 152 8.34 5.61 8.29
N TYR A 153 7.03 5.71 7.94
CA TYR A 153 6.38 7.00 7.69
C TYR A 153 6.26 7.88 8.95
N LEU A 154 6.26 7.29 10.13
CA LEU A 154 6.23 8.06 11.39
C LEU A 154 7.46 8.93 11.56
N LYS A 155 8.60 8.55 10.96
CA LYS A 155 9.86 9.32 10.97
C LYS A 155 9.78 10.63 10.18
N ILE A 156 8.75 10.83 9.37
CA ILE A 156 8.55 12.10 8.64
C ILE A 156 8.35 13.27 9.62
N ALA A 157 7.71 13.02 10.77
CA ALA A 157 7.55 14.03 11.81
C ALA A 157 8.91 14.54 12.35
N ASP A 158 9.89 13.65 12.49
CA ASP A 158 11.25 14.00 12.95
C ASP A 158 11.98 14.88 11.91
N ILE A 159 11.78 14.60 10.61
CA ILE A 159 12.33 15.43 9.52
C ILE A 159 11.75 16.84 9.53
N ARG A 160 10.48 17.03 9.90
CA ARG A 160 9.90 18.38 10.05
C ARG A 160 10.59 19.20 11.11
N GLN A 161 11.07 18.58 12.20
CA GLN A 161 11.81 19.28 13.25
C GLN A 161 13.18 19.77 12.74
N LEU A 162 13.80 19.06 11.80
CA LEU A 162 15.04 19.47 11.15
C LEU A 162 14.84 20.59 10.12
N LEU A 163 13.62 20.74 9.59
CA LEU A 163 13.25 21.70 8.56
C LEU A 163 12.09 22.60 9.03
N PRO A 164 12.31 23.42 10.08
CA PRO A 164 11.27 24.29 10.61
C PRO A 164 10.84 25.31 9.56
N GLY A 165 9.55 25.47 9.40
CA GLY A 165 8.99 26.44 8.45
C GLY A 165 8.73 25.92 7.05
N VAL A 166 9.31 24.79 6.63
CA VAL A 166 9.03 24.17 5.33
C VAL A 166 7.62 23.58 5.31
N PRO A 167 6.77 23.95 4.33
CA PRO A 167 5.42 23.42 4.23
C PRO A 167 5.43 21.95 3.77
N VAL A 168 4.38 21.21 4.19
CA VAL A 168 4.20 19.82 3.82
C VAL A 168 2.97 19.66 2.94
N ILE A 169 3.14 19.03 1.79
CA ILE A 169 2.03 18.53 0.99
C ILE A 169 1.93 17.02 1.16
N ALA A 170 0.79 16.54 1.64
CA ALA A 170 0.46 15.13 1.76
C ALA A 170 -0.56 14.75 0.68
N LEU A 171 -0.32 13.66 -0.02
CA LEU A 171 -1.16 13.22 -1.13
C LEU A 171 -1.55 11.75 -0.96
N THR A 172 -2.82 11.45 -1.18
CA THR A 172 -3.31 10.08 -1.23
C THR A 172 -4.53 9.93 -2.14
N ALA A 173 -4.74 8.72 -2.64
CA ALA A 173 -5.90 8.38 -3.46
C ALA A 173 -7.03 7.74 -2.64
N THR A 174 -6.74 7.25 -1.43
CA THR A 174 -7.66 6.43 -0.64
C THR A 174 -7.46 6.76 0.84
N ALA A 175 -8.42 7.46 1.43
CA ALA A 175 -8.42 7.73 2.87
C ALA A 175 -9.85 7.92 3.37
N THR A 176 -10.20 7.20 4.43
CA THR A 176 -11.43 7.44 5.18
C THR A 176 -11.31 8.72 6.02
N PRO A 177 -12.40 9.27 6.55
CA PRO A 177 -12.35 10.46 7.39
C PRO A 177 -11.39 10.33 8.58
N GLU A 178 -11.33 9.16 9.21
CA GLU A 178 -10.44 8.86 10.33
C GLU A 178 -8.96 8.91 9.89
N VAL A 179 -8.65 8.32 8.73
CA VAL A 179 -7.30 8.36 8.14
C VAL A 179 -6.88 9.78 7.79
N VAL A 180 -7.81 10.60 7.28
CA VAL A 180 -7.57 12.01 6.96
C VAL A 180 -7.15 12.82 8.20
N SER A 181 -7.84 12.62 9.30
CA SER A 181 -7.50 13.27 10.58
C SER A 181 -6.15 12.81 11.11
N ASP A 182 -5.89 11.48 11.09
CA ASP A 182 -4.64 10.89 11.58
C ASP A 182 -3.43 11.33 10.75
N ILE A 183 -3.56 11.44 9.41
CA ILE A 183 -2.48 11.96 8.54
C ILE A 183 -2.06 13.37 8.97
N GLN A 184 -3.01 14.28 9.16
CA GLN A 184 -2.71 15.66 9.54
C GLN A 184 -2.07 15.74 10.92
N GLN A 185 -2.58 14.97 11.88
CA GLN A 185 -2.04 14.89 13.23
C GLN A 185 -0.61 14.32 13.23
N ARG A 186 -0.37 13.18 12.56
CA ARG A 186 0.94 12.51 12.50
C ARG A 186 1.98 13.35 11.76
N LEU A 187 1.58 14.05 10.71
CA LEU A 187 2.44 14.99 10.00
C LEU A 187 2.56 16.36 10.70
N GLN A 188 1.94 16.54 11.86
CA GLN A 188 1.99 17.77 12.66
C GLN A 188 1.60 19.01 11.83
N PHE A 189 0.50 18.97 11.10
CA PHE A 189 0.01 20.12 10.36
C PHE A 189 -0.28 21.28 11.30
N ARG A 190 0.15 22.48 10.94
CA ARG A 190 -0.06 23.70 11.76
C ARG A 190 -1.53 24.06 11.87
N GLN A 191 -2.31 23.77 10.85
CA GLN A 191 -3.77 23.92 10.76
C GLN A 191 -4.33 22.82 9.89
N GLU A 192 -5.54 22.38 10.18
CA GLU A 192 -6.25 21.46 9.30
C GLU A 192 -6.49 22.12 7.95
N ASN A 193 -6.07 21.45 6.88
CA ASN A 193 -6.20 21.99 5.52
C ASN A 193 -6.29 20.84 4.52
N VAL A 194 -7.50 20.53 4.09
CA VAL A 194 -7.81 19.37 3.26
C VAL A 194 -8.56 19.78 2.01
N PHE A 195 -8.02 19.43 0.86
CA PHE A 195 -8.69 19.54 -0.42
C PHE A 195 -9.16 18.16 -0.87
N ARG A 196 -10.43 18.04 -1.21
CA ARG A 196 -11.05 16.78 -1.62
C ARG A 196 -11.55 16.89 -3.04
N MET A 197 -11.02 16.04 -3.92
CA MET A 197 -11.62 15.77 -5.22
C MET A 197 -12.58 14.59 -5.06
N SER A 198 -13.75 14.65 -5.72
CA SER A 198 -14.66 13.51 -5.73
C SER A 198 -13.93 12.25 -6.22
N PHE A 199 -14.16 11.16 -5.53
CA PHE A 199 -13.69 9.83 -5.93
C PHE A 199 -14.56 9.21 -7.03
N GLU A 200 -15.63 9.88 -7.45
CA GLU A 200 -16.50 9.39 -8.51
C GLU A 200 -15.75 9.24 -9.84
N ARG A 201 -15.89 8.07 -10.44
CA ARG A 201 -15.32 7.71 -11.74
C ARG A 201 -16.45 7.49 -12.73
N LYS A 202 -16.87 8.58 -13.42
CA LYS A 202 -18.01 8.55 -14.37
C LYS A 202 -17.82 7.62 -15.56
N ASN A 203 -16.59 7.30 -15.90
CA ASN A 203 -16.25 6.40 -17.00
C ASN A 203 -15.96 4.95 -16.57
N LEU A 204 -16.01 4.65 -15.26
CA LEU A 204 -15.69 3.33 -14.71
C LEU A 204 -16.94 2.65 -14.16
N ALA A 205 -17.37 1.59 -14.81
CA ALA A 205 -18.49 0.77 -14.37
C ALA A 205 -18.00 -0.30 -13.38
N TYR A 206 -18.44 -0.22 -12.14
CA TYR A 206 -18.22 -1.26 -11.13
C TYR A 206 -19.27 -2.35 -11.28
N VAL A 207 -18.83 -3.60 -11.33
CA VAL A 207 -19.70 -4.76 -11.57
C VAL A 207 -19.33 -5.88 -10.62
N VAL A 208 -20.30 -6.48 -9.95
CA VAL A 208 -20.11 -7.74 -9.21
C VAL A 208 -20.79 -8.86 -9.98
N ARG A 209 -20.04 -9.95 -10.22
CA ARG A 209 -20.54 -11.15 -10.88
C ARG A 209 -20.55 -12.30 -9.87
N HIS A 210 -21.75 -12.73 -9.50
CA HIS A 210 -21.97 -13.93 -8.68
C HIS A 210 -21.83 -15.16 -9.56
N THR A 211 -20.80 -15.98 -9.31
CA THR A 211 -20.51 -17.19 -10.09
C THR A 211 -19.72 -18.19 -9.27
N GLU A 212 -20.10 -19.46 -9.40
CA GLU A 212 -19.31 -20.56 -8.84
C GLU A 212 -18.15 -20.96 -9.77
N ASP A 213 -18.25 -20.67 -11.08
CA ASP A 213 -17.21 -20.92 -12.07
C ASP A 213 -16.54 -19.61 -12.53
N LYS A 214 -15.59 -19.18 -11.72
CA LYS A 214 -14.87 -17.93 -11.96
C LYS A 214 -13.96 -17.97 -13.20
N GLU A 215 -13.50 -19.15 -13.61
CA GLU A 215 -12.61 -19.28 -14.77
C GLU A 215 -13.37 -19.07 -16.07
N ASN A 216 -14.53 -19.69 -16.22
CA ASN A 216 -15.38 -19.50 -17.39
C ASN A 216 -15.95 -18.07 -17.45
N GLU A 217 -16.34 -17.49 -16.31
CA GLU A 217 -16.83 -16.11 -16.28
C GLU A 217 -15.70 -15.12 -16.65
N LEU A 218 -14.47 -15.36 -16.18
CA LEU A 218 -13.29 -14.58 -16.57
C LEU A 218 -13.05 -14.60 -18.08
N LEU A 219 -13.10 -15.78 -18.71
CA LEU A 219 -12.93 -15.93 -20.15
C LEU A 219 -14.04 -15.20 -20.90
N HIS A 220 -15.28 -15.36 -20.49
CA HIS A 220 -16.45 -14.71 -21.07
C HIS A 220 -16.35 -13.17 -21.03
N ILE A 221 -15.93 -12.60 -19.90
CA ILE A 221 -15.72 -11.16 -19.78
C ILE A 221 -14.61 -10.68 -20.72
N LEU A 222 -13.46 -11.38 -20.75
CA LEU A 222 -12.33 -10.98 -21.58
C LEU A 222 -12.59 -11.18 -23.07
N GLN A 223 -13.47 -12.08 -23.48
CA GLN A 223 -13.89 -12.23 -24.87
C GLN A 223 -14.81 -11.09 -25.33
N ARG A 224 -15.63 -10.52 -24.40
CA ARG A 224 -16.57 -9.44 -24.72
C ARG A 224 -15.97 -8.05 -24.61
N VAL A 225 -15.06 -7.82 -23.65
CA VAL A 225 -14.44 -6.52 -23.43
C VAL A 225 -13.09 -6.50 -24.15
N ASN A 226 -13.01 -5.84 -25.27
CA ASN A 226 -11.77 -5.67 -26.03
C ASN A 226 -10.81 -4.67 -25.34
N GLY A 227 -9.51 -4.77 -25.65
CA GLY A 227 -8.48 -3.87 -25.12
C GLY A 227 -7.67 -4.48 -23.96
N SER A 228 -6.80 -3.67 -23.39
CA SER A 228 -5.89 -4.09 -22.33
C SER A 228 -6.64 -4.40 -21.03
N GLY A 229 -6.21 -5.44 -20.30
CA GLY A 229 -6.82 -5.87 -19.06
C GLY A 229 -5.82 -6.21 -17.96
N ILE A 230 -6.29 -6.13 -16.72
CA ILE A 230 -5.57 -6.61 -15.53
C ILE A 230 -6.47 -7.60 -14.79
N VAL A 231 -5.91 -8.74 -14.37
CA VAL A 231 -6.61 -9.72 -13.52
C VAL A 231 -5.87 -9.83 -12.20
N TYR A 232 -6.54 -9.47 -11.12
CA TYR A 232 -5.98 -9.59 -9.78
C TYR A 232 -6.34 -10.91 -9.11
N THR A 233 -5.33 -11.54 -8.54
CA THR A 233 -5.44 -12.73 -7.69
C THR A 233 -4.50 -12.59 -6.50
N ARG A 234 -4.79 -13.30 -5.41
CA ARG A 234 -3.97 -13.23 -4.20
C ARG A 234 -2.79 -14.21 -4.21
N ASN A 235 -2.89 -15.30 -4.97
CA ASN A 235 -1.94 -16.39 -4.93
C ASN A 235 -0.95 -16.29 -6.10
N ARG A 236 0.36 -16.32 -5.79
CA ARG A 236 1.43 -16.33 -6.82
C ARG A 236 1.27 -17.47 -7.82
N LYS A 237 0.90 -18.68 -7.37
CA LYS A 237 0.68 -19.85 -8.22
C LYS A 237 -0.50 -19.61 -9.17
N LYS A 238 -1.61 -19.07 -8.64
CA LYS A 238 -2.82 -18.78 -9.40
C LYS A 238 -2.58 -17.73 -10.50
N THR A 239 -1.65 -16.77 -10.32
CA THR A 239 -1.30 -15.82 -11.40
C THR A 239 -0.78 -16.55 -12.63
N LYS A 240 0.07 -17.55 -12.45
CA LYS A 240 0.62 -18.36 -13.53
C LYS A 240 -0.45 -19.25 -14.18
N GLU A 241 -1.28 -19.91 -13.36
CA GLU A 241 -2.35 -20.80 -13.82
C GLU A 241 -3.36 -20.05 -14.70
N ILE A 242 -3.86 -18.90 -14.24
CA ILE A 242 -4.78 -18.06 -15.01
C ILE A 242 -4.10 -17.53 -16.29
N SER A 243 -2.85 -17.09 -16.23
CA SER A 243 -2.12 -16.65 -17.44
C SER A 243 -2.02 -17.77 -18.48
N LEU A 244 -1.76 -19.01 -18.07
CA LEU A 244 -1.75 -20.18 -18.95
C LEU A 244 -3.14 -20.50 -19.51
N LEU A 245 -4.19 -20.42 -18.69
CA LEU A 245 -5.58 -20.58 -19.11
C LEU A 245 -5.95 -19.58 -20.21
N LEU A 246 -5.62 -18.30 -20.02
CA LEU A 246 -5.90 -17.25 -21.00
C LEU A 246 -5.17 -17.48 -22.32
N ASN A 247 -3.88 -17.82 -22.26
CA ASN A 247 -3.09 -18.11 -23.47
C ASN A 247 -3.62 -19.33 -24.25
N ARG A 248 -4.09 -20.38 -23.56
CA ARG A 248 -4.75 -21.55 -24.18
C ARG A 248 -6.05 -21.16 -24.90
N ASN A 249 -6.72 -20.11 -24.44
CA ASN A 249 -7.96 -19.57 -25.03
C ASN A 249 -7.68 -18.37 -25.97
N HIS A 250 -6.49 -18.27 -26.54
CA HIS A 250 -6.09 -17.25 -27.52
C HIS A 250 -6.14 -15.79 -27.00
N ILE A 251 -6.08 -15.60 -25.67
CA ILE A 251 -5.97 -14.29 -25.03
C ILE A 251 -4.53 -14.15 -24.54
N THR A 252 -3.73 -13.30 -25.22
CA THR A 252 -2.31 -13.11 -24.88
C THR A 252 -2.18 -12.54 -23.46
N ALA A 253 -1.56 -13.29 -22.55
CA ALA A 253 -1.43 -12.93 -21.15
C ALA A 253 -0.04 -13.25 -20.59
N THR A 254 0.40 -12.41 -19.68
CA THR A 254 1.58 -12.65 -18.84
C THR A 254 1.20 -12.52 -17.37
N PHE A 255 2.13 -12.86 -16.48
CA PHE A 255 1.86 -12.79 -15.03
C PHE A 255 2.93 -12.01 -14.27
N TYR A 256 2.52 -11.42 -13.12
CA TYR A 256 3.38 -10.59 -12.29
C TYR A 256 3.10 -10.83 -10.79
N HIS A 257 4.14 -11.04 -10.00
CA HIS A 257 4.07 -11.15 -8.54
C HIS A 257 5.41 -10.81 -7.89
N ALA A 258 5.42 -10.52 -6.60
CA ALA A 258 6.62 -10.12 -5.85
C ALA A 258 7.78 -11.12 -5.92
N GLY A 259 7.50 -12.42 -6.02
CA GLY A 259 8.51 -13.47 -6.08
C GLY A 259 9.24 -13.62 -7.44
N LEU A 260 8.99 -12.76 -8.43
CA LEU A 260 9.78 -12.68 -9.66
C LEU A 260 11.02 -11.82 -9.42
N ASN A 261 12.14 -12.12 -10.09
CA ASN A 261 13.31 -11.24 -10.09
C ASN A 261 13.00 -9.91 -10.81
N ASP A 262 13.76 -8.87 -10.51
CA ASP A 262 13.46 -7.51 -10.98
C ASP A 262 13.57 -7.39 -12.52
N GLU A 263 14.51 -8.08 -13.14
CA GLU A 263 14.66 -8.11 -14.59
C GLU A 263 13.41 -8.69 -15.29
N THR A 264 12.88 -9.79 -14.76
CA THR A 264 11.64 -10.41 -15.26
C THR A 264 10.43 -9.51 -15.01
N LYS A 265 10.35 -8.86 -13.84
CA LYS A 265 9.29 -7.89 -13.53
C LYS A 265 9.28 -6.76 -14.55
N ASP A 266 10.45 -6.15 -14.79
CA ASP A 266 10.62 -5.02 -15.72
C ASP A 266 10.32 -5.43 -17.18
N SER A 267 10.81 -6.59 -17.61
CA SER A 267 10.56 -7.11 -18.96
C SER A 267 9.06 -7.32 -19.22
N ARG A 268 8.36 -8.00 -18.30
CA ARG A 268 6.92 -8.29 -18.46
C ARG A 268 6.06 -7.04 -18.39
N GLN A 269 6.40 -6.12 -17.49
CA GLN A 269 5.72 -4.84 -17.40
C GLN A 269 5.88 -4.03 -18.69
N LYS A 270 7.09 -3.93 -19.23
CA LYS A 270 7.36 -3.23 -20.49
C LYS A 270 6.63 -3.86 -21.68
N ALA A 271 6.63 -5.19 -21.77
CA ALA A 271 5.92 -5.92 -22.81
C ALA A 271 4.41 -5.69 -22.77
N TRP A 272 3.81 -5.69 -21.57
CA TRP A 272 2.40 -5.37 -21.40
C TRP A 272 2.07 -3.89 -21.70
N LEU A 273 2.93 -2.96 -21.29
CA LEU A 273 2.78 -1.54 -21.62
C LEU A 273 2.79 -1.30 -23.14
N LYS A 274 3.64 -2.01 -23.87
CA LYS A 274 3.71 -1.96 -25.33
C LYS A 274 2.55 -2.69 -26.06
N GLY A 275 1.73 -3.44 -25.32
CA GLY A 275 0.61 -4.20 -25.90
C GLY A 275 0.99 -5.56 -26.48
N GLU A 276 2.23 -6.05 -26.26
CA GLU A 276 2.66 -7.41 -26.64
C GLU A 276 1.82 -8.49 -25.93
N PHE A 277 1.43 -8.20 -24.68
CA PHE A 277 0.42 -8.96 -23.93
C PHE A 277 -0.81 -8.08 -23.70
N ARG A 278 -1.97 -8.64 -23.99
CA ARG A 278 -3.25 -7.98 -23.76
C ARG A 278 -3.62 -7.93 -22.27
N VAL A 279 -3.34 -9.03 -21.53
CA VAL A 279 -3.76 -9.17 -20.14
C VAL A 279 -2.55 -9.37 -19.23
N MET A 280 -2.51 -8.61 -18.13
CA MET A 280 -1.60 -8.83 -17.01
C MET A 280 -2.34 -9.55 -15.89
N VAL A 281 -1.91 -10.76 -15.53
CA VAL A 281 -2.45 -11.49 -14.36
C VAL A 281 -1.50 -11.26 -13.18
N ALA A 282 -1.98 -10.68 -12.10
CA ALA A 282 -1.08 -10.21 -11.05
C ALA A 282 -1.61 -10.39 -9.63
N THR A 283 -0.69 -10.38 -8.67
CA THR A 283 -1.02 -10.07 -7.28
C THR A 283 -1.02 -8.55 -7.06
N ASN A 284 -1.38 -8.09 -5.86
CA ASN A 284 -1.29 -6.69 -5.46
C ASN A 284 0.11 -6.06 -5.64
N ALA A 285 1.17 -6.88 -5.82
CA ALA A 285 2.51 -6.40 -6.15
C ALA A 285 2.57 -5.66 -7.51
N PHE A 286 1.64 -5.98 -8.43
CA PHE A 286 1.45 -5.23 -9.68
C PHE A 286 0.47 -4.10 -9.41
N GLY A 287 0.98 -3.01 -8.90
CA GLY A 287 0.09 -2.01 -8.36
C GLY A 287 0.60 -0.59 -8.54
N MET A 288 1.05 0.00 -7.45
CA MET A 288 1.45 1.39 -7.39
C MET A 288 2.52 1.73 -8.45
N GLY A 289 2.37 2.87 -9.10
CA GLY A 289 3.31 3.32 -10.15
C GLY A 289 3.01 2.87 -11.58
N ILE A 290 2.00 2.02 -11.81
CA ILE A 290 1.62 1.62 -13.16
C ILE A 290 0.72 2.68 -13.77
N ASP A 291 1.17 3.24 -14.90
CA ASP A 291 0.43 4.25 -15.63
C ASP A 291 0.24 3.82 -17.10
N LYS A 292 -0.78 2.97 -17.34
CA LYS A 292 -1.29 2.62 -18.67
C LYS A 292 -2.69 3.22 -18.81
N PRO A 293 -2.90 4.20 -19.70
CA PRO A 293 -4.17 4.93 -19.79
C PRO A 293 -5.32 4.09 -20.33
N ASP A 294 -5.04 3.16 -21.22
CA ASP A 294 -6.00 2.42 -22.06
C ASP A 294 -6.41 1.04 -21.48
N VAL A 295 -6.33 0.85 -20.18
CA VAL A 295 -6.84 -0.36 -19.53
C VAL A 295 -8.38 -0.35 -19.57
N ARG A 296 -8.96 -1.32 -20.28
CA ARG A 296 -10.43 -1.40 -20.47
C ARG A 296 -11.12 -2.19 -19.37
N VAL A 297 -10.43 -3.13 -18.75
CA VAL A 297 -11.03 -3.96 -17.70
C VAL A 297 -10.02 -4.32 -16.63
N VAL A 298 -10.45 -4.20 -15.37
CA VAL A 298 -9.78 -4.76 -14.20
C VAL A 298 -10.71 -5.81 -13.60
N ILE A 299 -10.23 -7.05 -13.47
CA ILE A 299 -11.02 -8.17 -12.93
C ILE A 299 -10.36 -8.66 -11.65
N HIS A 300 -11.13 -8.72 -10.57
CA HIS A 300 -10.72 -9.35 -9.32
C HIS A 300 -11.23 -10.79 -9.29
N ALA A 301 -10.35 -11.76 -9.56
CA ALA A 301 -10.67 -13.18 -9.47
C ALA A 301 -10.74 -13.65 -8.00
N ASP A 302 -10.02 -12.99 -7.11
CA ASP A 302 -10.11 -13.15 -5.66
C ASP A 302 -10.52 -11.83 -5.03
N VAL A 303 -11.39 -11.89 -4.02
CA VAL A 303 -11.89 -10.68 -3.34
C VAL A 303 -10.77 -10.03 -2.52
N PRO A 304 -10.51 -8.72 -2.69
CA PRO A 304 -9.59 -7.96 -1.84
C PRO A 304 -10.04 -7.91 -0.38
N ASP A 305 -9.11 -7.61 0.53
CA ASP A 305 -9.39 -7.56 1.97
C ASP A 305 -10.07 -6.25 2.40
N SER A 306 -10.13 -5.28 1.52
CA SER A 306 -10.68 -3.97 1.85
C SER A 306 -11.21 -3.22 0.63
N PRO A 307 -12.19 -2.33 0.82
CA PRO A 307 -12.66 -1.44 -0.24
C PRO A 307 -11.57 -0.50 -0.76
N GLU A 308 -10.60 -0.10 0.06
CA GLU A 308 -9.47 0.74 -0.36
C GLU A 308 -8.58 0.03 -1.37
N ALA A 309 -8.20 -1.22 -1.09
CA ALA A 309 -7.41 -2.03 -2.01
C ALA A 309 -8.17 -2.25 -3.31
N TYR A 310 -9.46 -2.62 -3.21
CA TYR A 310 -10.32 -2.78 -4.37
C TYR A 310 -10.40 -1.50 -5.22
N PHE A 311 -10.65 -0.35 -4.59
CA PHE A 311 -10.78 0.94 -5.27
C PHE A 311 -9.48 1.37 -5.95
N GLN A 312 -8.34 1.16 -5.29
CA GLN A 312 -7.02 1.49 -5.84
C GLN A 312 -6.68 0.63 -7.06
N GLU A 313 -6.95 -0.68 -6.98
CA GLU A 313 -6.72 -1.64 -8.06
C GLU A 313 -7.69 -1.42 -9.22
N ALA A 314 -8.99 -1.28 -8.95
CA ALA A 314 -10.03 -0.98 -9.93
C ALA A 314 -9.78 0.36 -10.64
N GLY A 315 -9.29 1.37 -9.91
CA GLY A 315 -8.98 2.70 -10.42
C GLY A 315 -7.89 2.76 -11.50
N ARG A 316 -7.23 1.63 -11.81
CA ARG A 316 -6.28 1.53 -12.94
C ARG A 316 -6.98 1.50 -14.28
N ALA A 317 -8.25 1.12 -14.33
CA ALA A 317 -9.03 1.11 -15.56
C ALA A 317 -9.47 2.51 -15.97
N GLY A 318 -9.48 2.79 -17.28
CA GLY A 318 -10.07 3.98 -17.88
C GLY A 318 -9.41 5.30 -17.49
N ARG A 319 -8.10 5.36 -17.34
CA ARG A 319 -7.38 6.62 -17.01
C ARG A 319 -7.41 7.63 -18.16
N ASP A 320 -7.65 7.17 -19.36
CA ASP A 320 -7.86 8.01 -20.56
C ASP A 320 -9.25 8.66 -20.64
N GLY A 321 -10.13 8.39 -19.66
CA GLY A 321 -11.50 8.90 -19.64
C GLY A 321 -12.50 8.08 -20.47
N MET A 322 -12.02 7.09 -21.23
CA MET A 322 -12.87 6.18 -21.98
C MET A 322 -13.52 5.16 -21.06
N LYS A 323 -14.69 4.63 -21.48
CA LYS A 323 -15.44 3.63 -20.71
C LYS A 323 -14.59 2.41 -20.38
N ALA A 324 -14.61 2.02 -19.12
CA ALA A 324 -13.89 0.89 -18.60
C ALA A 324 -14.71 0.16 -17.51
N TYR A 325 -14.27 -1.04 -17.17
CA TYR A 325 -14.99 -1.91 -16.25
C TYR A 325 -14.10 -2.38 -15.12
N ALA A 326 -14.62 -2.37 -13.89
CA ALA A 326 -14.04 -3.01 -12.74
C ALA A 326 -14.96 -4.16 -12.30
N VAL A 327 -14.54 -5.38 -12.52
CA VAL A 327 -15.35 -6.57 -12.27
C VAL A 327 -14.83 -7.34 -11.08
N LEU A 328 -15.69 -7.60 -10.10
CA LEU A 328 -15.42 -8.48 -8.97
C LEU A 328 -16.14 -9.80 -9.18
N LEU A 329 -15.40 -10.90 -9.24
CA LEU A 329 -15.95 -12.26 -9.26
C LEU A 329 -16.15 -12.74 -7.83
N PHE A 330 -17.40 -13.04 -7.47
CA PHE A 330 -17.77 -13.40 -6.11
C PHE A 330 -18.58 -14.72 -6.07
N CYS A 331 -18.27 -15.56 -5.10
CA CYS A 331 -19.05 -16.74 -4.78
C CYS A 331 -19.24 -16.89 -3.26
N ALA A 332 -20.14 -17.75 -2.83
CA ALA A 332 -20.42 -17.97 -1.41
C ALA A 332 -19.17 -18.39 -0.61
N ARG A 333 -18.24 -19.11 -1.24
CA ARG A 333 -16.99 -19.56 -0.64
C ARG A 333 -16.05 -18.38 -0.31
N ASP A 334 -16.10 -17.28 -1.08
CA ASP A 334 -15.26 -16.11 -0.82
C ASP A 334 -15.57 -15.49 0.53
N LYS A 335 -16.84 -15.43 0.93
CA LYS A 335 -17.25 -14.93 2.25
C LYS A 335 -16.63 -15.75 3.39
N ILE A 336 -16.63 -17.07 3.25
CA ILE A 336 -16.01 -17.97 4.24
C ILE A 336 -14.50 -17.70 4.27
N THR A 337 -13.87 -17.62 3.10
CA THR A 337 -12.44 -17.37 2.97
C THR A 337 -12.05 -16.01 3.56
N LEU A 338 -12.83 -14.95 3.32
CA LEU A 338 -12.57 -13.63 3.89
C LEU A 338 -12.63 -13.65 5.43
N LYS A 339 -13.64 -14.34 6.01
CA LYS A 339 -13.72 -14.50 7.47
C LYS A 339 -12.56 -15.32 8.03
N GLN A 340 -12.14 -16.38 7.33
CA GLN A 340 -10.98 -17.18 7.72
C GLN A 340 -9.69 -16.34 7.73
N ARG A 341 -9.54 -15.40 6.81
CA ARG A 341 -8.37 -14.48 6.77
C ARG A 341 -8.23 -13.64 8.03
N VAL A 342 -9.34 -13.33 8.72
CA VAL A 342 -9.28 -12.60 10.00
C VAL A 342 -8.53 -13.43 11.04
N SER A 343 -8.87 -14.72 11.20
CA SER A 343 -8.19 -15.60 12.15
C SER A 343 -6.76 -15.96 11.71
N ASP A 344 -6.49 -16.00 10.41
CA ASP A 344 -5.14 -16.23 9.89
C ASP A 344 -4.22 -15.01 10.08
N THR A 345 -4.76 -13.79 9.93
CA THR A 345 -3.99 -12.54 10.10
C THR A 345 -3.83 -12.13 11.56
N PHE A 346 -4.85 -12.42 12.39
CA PHE A 346 -4.87 -12.13 13.81
C PHE A 346 -5.19 -13.41 14.61
N PRO A 347 -4.22 -14.35 14.68
CA PRO A 347 -4.38 -15.54 15.51
C PRO A 347 -4.52 -15.15 16.98
N GLU A 348 -5.10 -16.02 17.79
CA GLU A 348 -5.33 -15.77 19.22
C GLU A 348 -4.02 -15.43 19.96
N LYS A 349 -4.10 -14.52 20.95
CA LYS A 349 -2.92 -14.09 21.73
C LYS A 349 -2.17 -15.25 22.37
N SER A 350 -2.88 -16.28 22.80
CA SER A 350 -2.30 -17.53 23.32
C SER A 350 -1.42 -18.23 22.27
N TYR A 351 -1.87 -18.25 21.01
CA TYR A 351 -1.10 -18.82 19.91
C TYR A 351 0.14 -17.99 19.59
N ILE A 352 0.03 -16.64 19.59
CA ILE A 352 1.17 -15.75 19.35
C ILE A 352 2.24 -15.96 20.45
N ARG A 353 1.83 -16.09 21.72
CA ARG A 353 2.72 -16.39 22.83
C ARG A 353 3.38 -17.75 22.68
N LYS A 354 2.62 -18.75 22.23
CA LYS A 354 3.18 -20.07 21.96
C LYS A 354 4.22 -20.03 20.83
N ILE A 355 3.98 -19.30 19.75
CA ILE A 355 4.99 -19.10 18.69
C ILE A 355 6.25 -18.46 19.26
N TYR A 356 6.13 -17.45 20.13
CA TYR A 356 7.29 -16.84 20.79
C TYR A 356 8.07 -17.87 21.65
N GLU A 357 7.39 -18.69 22.43
CA GLU A 357 7.99 -19.74 23.24
C GLU A 357 8.70 -20.78 22.37
N ASP A 358 8.02 -21.29 21.34
CA ASP A 358 8.53 -22.32 20.44
C ASP A 358 9.75 -21.83 19.64
N ILE A 359 9.82 -20.55 19.27
CA ILE A 359 11.00 -19.93 18.64
C ILE A 359 12.18 -19.90 19.61
N ASN A 360 11.95 -19.49 20.85
CA ASN A 360 13.00 -19.52 21.87
C ASN A 360 13.52 -20.94 22.13
N PHE A 361 12.63 -21.92 22.09
CA PHE A 361 13.01 -23.31 22.20
C PHE A 361 13.78 -23.80 20.97
N TYR A 362 13.33 -23.43 19.76
CA TYR A 362 13.97 -23.81 18.49
C TYR A 362 15.42 -23.34 18.41
N TYR A 363 15.70 -22.13 18.90
CA TYR A 363 17.06 -21.57 18.94
C TYR A 363 17.77 -21.79 20.27
N GLN A 364 17.20 -22.56 21.19
CA GLN A 364 17.76 -22.85 22.52
C GLN A 364 18.17 -21.58 23.28
N MET A 365 17.35 -20.51 23.15
CA MET A 365 17.62 -19.23 23.76
C MET A 365 17.42 -19.30 25.28
N ALA A 366 18.41 -18.90 26.05
CA ALA A 366 18.30 -18.83 27.52
C ALA A 366 17.44 -17.62 27.96
N MET A 367 16.86 -17.72 29.16
CA MET A 367 16.09 -16.62 29.75
C MET A 367 17.01 -15.43 30.05
N GLY A 368 16.62 -14.21 29.67
CA GLY A 368 17.42 -13.01 29.82
C GLY A 368 18.52 -12.83 28.75
N ASP A 369 18.60 -13.72 27.78
CA ASP A 369 19.56 -13.68 26.68
C ASP A 369 18.85 -13.37 25.34
N GLY A 370 19.58 -13.28 24.28
CA GLY A 370 19.07 -13.20 22.91
C GLY A 370 19.12 -11.82 22.28
N ARG A 371 19.13 -10.72 23.04
CA ARG A 371 19.16 -9.38 22.45
C ARG A 371 20.29 -9.26 21.44
N GLY A 372 19.88 -8.97 20.20
CA GLY A 372 20.80 -8.80 19.10
C GLY A 372 21.25 -10.10 18.42
N CYS A 373 20.84 -11.26 18.86
CA CYS A 373 21.09 -12.51 18.14
C CYS A 373 20.27 -12.59 16.85
N THR A 374 20.92 -13.03 15.78
CA THR A 374 20.33 -13.18 14.46
C THR A 374 20.40 -14.65 14.01
N PHE A 375 19.27 -15.18 13.59
CA PHE A 375 19.14 -16.57 13.14
C PHE A 375 18.47 -16.65 11.77
N ALA A 376 18.99 -17.51 10.91
CA ALA A 376 18.28 -17.87 9.68
C ALA A 376 17.02 -18.66 10.04
N PHE A 377 15.89 -18.34 9.45
CA PHE A 377 14.61 -18.93 9.77
C PHE A 377 13.95 -19.58 8.55
N ASN A 378 13.56 -20.84 8.71
CA ASN A 378 12.76 -21.55 7.73
C ASN A 378 11.39 -21.84 8.32
N ILE A 379 10.37 -21.09 7.90
CA ILE A 379 9.02 -21.22 8.42
C ILE A 379 8.42 -22.61 8.19
N ASP A 380 8.70 -23.25 7.04
CA ASP A 380 8.15 -24.57 6.73
C ASP A 380 8.77 -25.67 7.62
N GLU A 381 10.07 -25.56 7.92
CA GLU A 381 10.77 -26.46 8.83
C GLU A 381 10.28 -26.26 10.27
N PHE A 382 10.23 -25.01 10.72
CA PHE A 382 9.71 -24.66 12.04
C PHE A 382 8.30 -25.19 12.24
N CYS A 383 7.40 -24.93 11.30
CA CYS A 383 6.01 -25.38 11.38
C CYS A 383 5.87 -26.91 11.38
N ARG A 384 6.73 -27.64 10.67
CA ARG A 384 6.76 -29.10 10.73
C ARG A 384 7.21 -29.61 12.11
N ASN A 385 8.24 -29.01 12.68
CA ASN A 385 8.80 -29.44 13.97
C ASN A 385 7.83 -29.20 15.13
N PHE A 386 7.13 -28.07 15.13
CA PHE A 386 6.23 -27.64 16.21
C PHE A 386 4.74 -27.83 15.89
N LYS A 387 4.39 -28.39 14.73
CA LYS A 387 3.01 -28.63 14.26
C LYS A 387 2.17 -27.36 14.17
N HIS A 388 2.75 -26.31 13.61
CA HIS A 388 2.07 -25.03 13.36
C HIS A 388 1.62 -24.88 11.90
N PHE A 389 0.72 -23.92 11.65
CA PHE A 389 0.30 -23.53 10.31
C PHE A 389 1.13 -22.34 9.80
N PRO A 390 1.79 -22.45 8.63
CA PRO A 390 2.71 -21.42 8.15
C PRO A 390 2.09 -20.02 8.08
N VAL A 391 0.84 -19.88 7.62
CA VAL A 391 0.15 -18.58 7.49
C VAL A 391 -0.04 -17.90 8.84
N GLN A 392 -0.54 -18.63 9.84
CA GLN A 392 -0.75 -18.08 11.17
C GLN A 392 0.56 -17.82 11.89
N THR A 393 1.58 -18.66 11.66
CA THR A 393 2.93 -18.45 12.20
C THR A 393 3.56 -17.17 11.63
N ASP A 394 3.49 -16.95 10.32
CA ASP A 394 3.95 -15.72 9.66
C ASP A 394 3.25 -14.48 10.25
N SER A 395 1.94 -14.56 10.44
CA SER A 395 1.17 -13.48 11.07
C SER A 395 1.57 -13.22 12.52
N ALA A 396 1.77 -14.29 13.31
CA ALA A 396 2.22 -14.18 14.69
C ALA A 396 3.61 -13.53 14.79
N LEU A 397 4.56 -13.90 13.92
CA LEU A 397 5.88 -13.30 13.83
C LEU A 397 5.81 -11.82 13.48
N LYS A 398 4.97 -11.43 12.52
CA LYS A 398 4.73 -10.03 12.16
C LYS A 398 4.12 -9.23 13.32
N ILE A 399 3.25 -9.83 14.13
CA ILE A 399 2.70 -9.19 15.33
C ILE A 399 3.77 -9.05 16.41
N LEU A 400 4.59 -10.06 16.66
CA LEU A 400 5.70 -10.00 17.60
C LEU A 400 6.76 -8.97 17.19
N THR A 401 7.00 -8.80 15.88
CA THR A 401 7.85 -7.75 15.33
C THR A 401 7.30 -6.36 15.65
N ARG A 402 6.01 -6.15 15.43
CA ARG A 402 5.35 -4.88 15.77
C ARG A 402 5.31 -4.59 17.27
N ALA A 403 5.23 -5.64 18.09
CA ALA A 403 5.32 -5.54 19.54
C ALA A 403 6.76 -5.31 20.04
N GLY A 404 7.76 -5.37 19.14
CA GLY A 404 9.16 -5.11 19.44
C GLY A 404 9.86 -6.21 20.23
N TYR A 405 9.43 -7.48 20.09
CA TYR A 405 10.10 -8.63 20.70
C TYR A 405 11.19 -9.21 19.80
N LEU A 406 10.92 -9.19 18.50
CA LEU A 406 11.85 -9.68 17.48
C LEU A 406 11.66 -8.87 16.19
N GLU A 407 12.59 -8.94 15.28
CA GLU A 407 12.47 -8.51 13.90
C GLU A 407 12.41 -9.75 13.02
N TYR A 408 11.33 -9.91 12.27
CA TYR A 408 11.17 -10.98 11.30
C TYR A 408 11.14 -10.39 9.89
N THR A 409 12.04 -10.86 9.05
CA THR A 409 12.12 -10.46 7.65
C THR A 409 11.77 -11.65 6.77
N ASP A 410 10.82 -11.47 5.87
CA ASP A 410 10.43 -12.46 4.84
C ASP A 410 11.03 -12.11 3.46
N GLU A 411 11.85 -11.07 3.38
CA GLU A 411 12.44 -10.59 2.14
C GLU A 411 13.57 -11.51 1.65
N GLN A 412 13.46 -11.96 0.41
CA GLN A 412 14.34 -12.97 -0.19
C GLN A 412 15.58 -12.41 -0.89
N ASP A 413 15.78 -11.08 -0.99
CA ASP A 413 16.83 -10.45 -1.82
C ASP A 413 17.49 -9.23 -1.15
N ASN A 414 17.72 -9.26 0.17
CA ASN A 414 18.46 -8.20 0.82
C ASN A 414 19.97 -8.42 0.71
N ALA A 415 20.72 -7.38 0.33
CA ALA A 415 22.17 -7.35 0.44
C ALA A 415 22.60 -7.61 1.89
N SER A 416 23.75 -8.23 2.07
CA SER A 416 24.34 -8.42 3.40
C SER A 416 24.41 -7.10 4.16
N ARG A 417 24.10 -7.12 5.45
CA ARG A 417 24.16 -5.93 6.31
C ARG A 417 24.83 -6.24 7.65
N ILE A 418 25.53 -5.23 8.18
CA ILE A 418 26.19 -5.32 9.47
C ILE A 418 25.94 -4.08 10.31
N MET A 419 25.99 -4.25 11.63
CA MET A 419 25.98 -3.18 12.62
C MET A 419 26.91 -3.57 13.79
N PHE A 420 27.76 -2.68 14.25
CA PHE A 420 28.54 -2.93 15.47
C PHE A 420 27.65 -2.83 16.70
N THR A 421 27.80 -3.80 17.62
CA THR A 421 27.07 -3.84 18.90
C THR A 421 27.83 -3.23 20.03
N ILE A 422 29.13 -3.04 19.84
CA ILE A 422 30.07 -2.42 20.77
C ILE A 422 30.39 -1.00 20.31
N THR A 423 30.89 -0.18 21.23
CA THR A 423 31.34 1.17 20.93
C THR A 423 32.68 1.17 20.16
N LYS A 424 33.00 2.30 19.56
CA LYS A 424 34.25 2.47 18.82
C LYS A 424 35.49 2.31 19.72
N GLU A 425 35.37 2.79 20.96
CA GLU A 425 36.43 2.65 21.99
C GLU A 425 36.63 1.21 22.41
N GLU A 426 35.57 0.43 22.56
CA GLU A 426 35.65 -1.00 22.88
C GLU A 426 36.25 -1.78 21.73
N LEU A 427 35.91 -1.48 20.49
CA LEU A 427 36.48 -2.15 19.32
C LEU A 427 38.02 -1.98 19.25
N TYR A 428 38.55 -0.80 19.61
CA TYR A 428 40.01 -0.56 19.66
C TYR A 428 40.69 -1.27 20.81
N ARG A 429 39.99 -1.71 21.85
CA ARG A 429 40.56 -2.45 23.01
C ARG A 429 40.63 -3.96 22.78
N ILE A 430 39.94 -4.48 21.78
CA ILE A 430 39.95 -5.91 21.46
C ILE A 430 41.30 -6.24 20.82
N ARG A 431 42.19 -6.90 21.58
CA ARG A 431 43.60 -7.19 21.22
C ARG A 431 43.79 -8.63 20.82
N GLU A 432 43.09 -9.45 20.40
CA GLU A 432 43.36 -10.83 19.98
C GLU A 432 42.48 -11.24 18.79
N GLN A 433 42.69 -10.57 17.67
CA GLN A 433 42.02 -10.97 16.43
C GLN A 433 43.07 -11.54 15.46
N SER A 434 42.64 -12.46 14.59
CA SER A 434 43.49 -12.93 13.50
C SER A 434 43.80 -11.77 12.54
N GLU A 435 44.95 -11.85 11.84
CA GLU A 435 45.36 -10.84 10.84
C GLU A 435 44.27 -10.57 9.79
N ASP A 436 43.58 -11.63 9.37
CA ASP A 436 42.46 -11.55 8.42
C ASP A 436 41.27 -10.79 9.00
N THR A 437 40.95 -11.01 10.27
CA THR A 437 39.87 -10.31 10.97
C THR A 437 40.18 -8.82 11.12
N GLU A 438 41.40 -8.46 11.55
CA GLU A 438 41.77 -7.05 11.63
C GLU A 438 41.75 -6.35 10.29
N LYS A 439 42.20 -7.02 9.24
CA LYS A 439 42.16 -6.53 7.87
C LYS A 439 40.74 -6.28 7.42
N LEU A 440 39.82 -7.23 7.67
CA LEU A 440 38.41 -7.10 7.34
C LEU A 440 37.75 -5.96 8.09
N LEU A 441 37.98 -5.84 9.42
CA LEU A 441 37.44 -4.76 10.24
C LEU A 441 37.90 -3.37 9.75
N ARG A 442 39.21 -3.21 9.41
CA ARG A 442 39.71 -1.95 8.84
C ARG A 442 39.03 -1.58 7.50
N ILE A 443 38.80 -2.57 6.64
CA ILE A 443 38.13 -2.35 5.36
C ILE A 443 36.67 -1.98 5.57
N LEU A 444 35.96 -2.65 6.48
CA LEU A 444 34.59 -2.32 6.84
C LEU A 444 34.48 -0.88 7.34
N LEU A 445 35.30 -0.47 8.31
CA LEU A 445 35.28 0.89 8.86
C LEU A 445 35.63 1.97 7.83
N ARG A 446 36.46 1.65 6.82
CA ARG A 446 36.81 2.58 5.73
C ARG A 446 35.78 2.61 4.63
N SER A 447 35.08 1.50 4.37
CA SER A 447 34.19 1.35 3.23
C SER A 447 32.74 1.74 3.54
N TYR A 448 32.34 1.61 4.81
CA TYR A 448 30.96 1.82 5.23
C TYR A 448 30.88 2.76 6.43
N THR A 449 29.83 3.60 6.50
CA THR A 449 29.59 4.50 7.64
C THR A 449 28.28 4.16 8.32
N GLY A 450 28.11 4.68 9.54
CA GLY A 450 26.92 4.42 10.35
C GLY A 450 26.91 3.06 11.01
N LEU A 451 27.98 2.29 10.88
CA LEU A 451 28.14 0.91 11.38
C LEU A 451 27.89 0.76 12.89
N PHE A 452 28.04 1.84 13.67
CA PHE A 452 27.83 1.84 15.13
C PHE A 452 26.44 2.35 15.54
N THR A 453 25.64 2.84 14.59
CA THR A 453 24.34 3.46 14.87
C THR A 453 23.19 2.73 14.21
N ASP A 454 23.43 2.11 13.04
CA ASP A 454 22.43 1.38 12.28
C ASP A 454 23.09 0.33 11.37
N TYR A 455 22.24 -0.53 10.79
CA TYR A 455 22.70 -1.52 9.82
C TYR A 455 23.17 -0.85 8.51
N ALA A 456 24.44 -1.07 8.17
CA ALA A 456 24.97 -0.70 6.87
C ALA A 456 24.94 -1.91 5.92
N TYR A 457 24.42 -1.71 4.71
CA TYR A 457 24.48 -2.72 3.66
C TYR A 457 25.91 -2.87 3.17
N ILE A 458 26.38 -4.12 3.10
CA ILE A 458 27.72 -4.46 2.65
C ILE A 458 27.66 -5.32 1.40
N SER A 459 28.70 -5.25 0.57
CA SER A 459 28.91 -6.15 -0.57
C SER A 459 30.10 -7.06 -0.25
N GLU A 460 29.85 -8.34 -0.13
CA GLU A 460 30.89 -9.36 0.09
C GLU A 460 31.85 -9.45 -1.10
N ASP A 461 31.37 -9.14 -2.33
CA ASP A 461 32.21 -9.02 -3.51
C ASP A 461 33.23 -7.88 -3.40
N ASN A 462 32.78 -6.69 -2.98
CA ASN A 462 33.65 -5.54 -2.74
C ASN A 462 34.63 -5.81 -1.60
N LEU A 463 34.17 -6.44 -0.53
CA LEU A 463 35.03 -6.82 0.59
C LEU A 463 36.10 -7.85 0.17
N SER A 464 35.71 -8.84 -0.63
CA SER A 464 36.62 -9.84 -1.19
C SER A 464 37.70 -9.20 -2.06
N THR A 465 37.31 -8.33 -2.97
CA THR A 465 38.24 -7.61 -3.86
C THR A 465 39.23 -6.74 -3.09
N ARG A 466 38.77 -6.06 -2.04
CA ARG A 466 39.62 -5.15 -1.24
C ARG A 466 40.47 -5.87 -0.19
N SER A 467 39.99 -6.98 0.37
CA SER A 467 40.71 -7.74 1.41
C SER A 467 41.60 -8.83 0.84
N GLY A 468 41.31 -9.32 -0.38
CA GLY A 468 41.95 -10.51 -0.92
C GLY A 468 41.45 -11.81 -0.27
N LEU A 469 40.48 -11.75 0.65
CA LEU A 469 39.85 -12.92 1.26
C LEU A 469 38.76 -13.47 0.37
N SER A 470 38.56 -14.78 0.39
CA SER A 470 37.44 -15.40 -0.29
C SER A 470 36.10 -15.00 0.37
N LYS A 471 35.01 -15.02 -0.38
CA LYS A 471 33.66 -14.76 0.18
C LYS A 471 33.33 -15.68 1.36
N GLN A 472 33.78 -16.93 1.30
CA GLN A 472 33.56 -17.89 2.38
C GLN A 472 34.31 -17.50 3.67
N GLN A 473 35.54 -17.04 3.54
CA GLN A 473 36.32 -16.54 4.69
C GLN A 473 35.69 -15.28 5.29
N ILE A 474 35.24 -14.35 4.46
CA ILE A 474 34.50 -13.15 4.91
C ILE A 474 33.24 -13.54 5.66
N TYR A 475 32.46 -14.44 5.10
CA TYR A 475 31.23 -14.95 5.72
C TYR A 475 31.50 -15.58 7.10
N GLU A 476 32.49 -16.47 7.20
CA GLU A 476 32.84 -17.15 8.43
C GLU A 476 33.40 -16.18 9.49
N THR A 477 34.21 -15.21 9.07
CA THR A 477 34.74 -14.17 9.94
C THR A 477 33.64 -13.26 10.49
N LEU A 478 32.71 -12.80 9.64
CA LEU A 478 31.59 -11.97 10.08
C LEU A 478 30.63 -12.73 11.00
N LEU A 479 30.42 -14.02 10.76
CA LEU A 479 29.64 -14.87 11.65
C LEU A 479 30.34 -15.06 13.02
N SER A 480 31.67 -15.25 13.01
CA SER A 480 32.45 -15.36 14.25
C SER A 480 32.36 -14.08 15.09
N LEU A 481 32.53 -12.91 14.46
CA LEU A 481 32.40 -11.61 15.11
C LEU A 481 30.98 -11.38 15.64
N SER A 482 29.97 -11.88 14.94
CA SER A 482 28.56 -11.79 15.35
C SER A 482 28.28 -12.67 16.59
N ARG A 483 28.86 -13.89 16.64
CA ARG A 483 28.77 -14.78 17.81
C ARG A 483 29.50 -14.23 19.04
N GLN A 484 30.54 -13.43 18.81
CA GLN A 484 31.29 -12.74 19.87
C GLN A 484 30.62 -11.44 20.33
N HIS A 485 29.40 -11.12 19.80
CA HIS A 485 28.68 -9.87 20.07
C HIS A 485 29.48 -8.59 19.76
N ILE A 486 30.45 -8.65 18.85
CA ILE A 486 31.19 -7.49 18.37
C ILE A 486 30.41 -6.72 17.34
N LEU A 487 29.72 -7.44 16.44
CA LEU A 487 28.85 -6.88 15.45
C LEU A 487 27.66 -7.82 15.19
N HIS A 488 26.60 -7.27 14.63
CA HIS A 488 25.54 -8.06 14.00
C HIS A 488 25.83 -8.21 12.52
N TYR A 489 25.81 -9.44 12.03
CA TYR A 489 25.92 -9.73 10.61
C TYR A 489 24.68 -10.46 10.09
N ILE A 490 24.06 -9.88 9.10
CA ILE A 490 22.93 -10.47 8.38
C ILE A 490 23.39 -10.72 6.94
N PRO A 491 23.71 -11.97 6.59
CA PRO A 491 24.21 -12.29 5.26
C PRO A 491 23.15 -12.17 4.17
N ALA A 492 23.56 -11.88 2.94
CA ALA A 492 22.72 -11.96 1.74
C ALA A 492 22.35 -13.41 1.45
N LYS A 493 21.35 -13.93 2.12
CA LYS A 493 20.79 -15.26 1.85
C LYS A 493 19.33 -15.14 1.47
N LYS A 494 18.87 -16.05 0.62
CA LYS A 494 17.46 -16.20 0.21
C LYS A 494 16.53 -16.77 1.31
N THR A 495 16.96 -16.74 2.56
CA THR A 495 16.20 -17.27 3.69
C THR A 495 15.79 -16.14 4.63
N PRO A 496 14.53 -16.12 5.11
CA PRO A 496 14.10 -15.21 6.18
C PRO A 496 14.96 -15.27 7.43
N TYR A 497 14.94 -14.21 8.23
CA TYR A 497 15.69 -14.11 9.49
C TYR A 497 14.78 -13.74 10.63
N ILE A 498 15.18 -14.17 11.83
CA ILE A 498 14.69 -13.67 13.10
C ILE A 498 15.86 -13.01 13.83
N ILE A 499 15.65 -11.77 14.25
CA ILE A 499 16.58 -10.99 15.06
C ILE A 499 15.87 -10.70 16.38
N TYR A 500 16.49 -11.02 17.50
CA TYR A 500 15.95 -10.67 18.80
C TYR A 500 16.25 -9.20 19.10
N THR A 501 15.21 -8.39 19.21
CA THR A 501 15.34 -6.96 19.55
C THR A 501 15.41 -6.73 21.05
N ARG A 502 14.97 -7.71 21.84
CA ARG A 502 15.00 -7.72 23.31
C ARG A 502 15.52 -9.04 23.82
N GLU A 503 15.90 -9.06 25.09
CA GLU A 503 16.17 -10.29 25.84
C GLU A 503 14.94 -11.17 25.92
N ARG A 504 15.14 -12.49 25.92
CA ARG A 504 14.06 -13.46 26.12
C ARG A 504 13.36 -13.21 27.44
N GLN A 505 12.04 -13.04 27.39
CA GLN A 505 11.16 -12.88 28.54
C GLN A 505 10.33 -14.14 28.76
N GLU A 506 9.78 -14.28 29.97
CA GLU A 506 8.77 -15.28 30.26
C GLU A 506 7.57 -15.11 29.33
N THR A 507 7.00 -16.22 28.87
CA THR A 507 5.91 -16.22 27.87
C THR A 507 4.68 -15.45 28.37
N GLU A 508 4.38 -15.52 29.66
CA GLU A 508 3.28 -14.82 30.32
C GLU A 508 3.49 -13.29 30.31
N ARG A 509 4.72 -12.84 30.29
CA ARG A 509 5.08 -11.40 30.24
C ARG A 509 5.08 -10.83 28.83
N VAL A 510 4.85 -11.65 27.82
CA VAL A 510 4.69 -11.15 26.45
C VAL A 510 3.40 -10.36 26.35
N TYR A 511 3.55 -9.05 26.36
CA TYR A 511 2.46 -8.10 26.29
C TYR A 511 2.24 -7.60 24.86
N LEU A 512 1.02 -7.78 24.37
CA LEU A 512 0.58 -7.22 23.09
C LEU A 512 -0.35 -6.05 23.39
N SER A 513 0.11 -4.84 23.11
CA SER A 513 -0.69 -3.63 23.38
C SER A 513 -1.97 -3.63 22.54
N LYS A 514 -2.96 -2.87 22.99
CA LYS A 514 -4.23 -2.73 22.27
C LYS A 514 -4.01 -2.21 20.85
N GLU A 515 -3.13 -1.25 20.69
CA GLU A 515 -2.77 -0.67 19.38
C GLU A 515 -2.12 -1.69 18.42
N VAL A 516 -1.35 -2.64 18.95
CA VAL A 516 -0.67 -3.66 18.13
C VAL A 516 -1.61 -4.77 17.71
N TYR A 517 -2.58 -5.13 18.53
CA TYR A 517 -3.42 -6.29 18.27
C TYR A 517 -4.91 -5.94 18.13
N GLU A 518 -5.61 -5.48 19.20
CA GLU A 518 -7.06 -5.34 19.21
C GLU A 518 -7.56 -4.30 18.20
N ASP A 519 -7.03 -3.09 18.23
CA ASP A 519 -7.47 -1.99 17.38
C ASP A 519 -7.24 -2.33 15.90
N ARG A 520 -6.12 -3.00 15.61
CA ARG A 520 -5.81 -3.45 14.23
C ARG A 520 -6.70 -4.60 13.78
N LYS A 521 -6.99 -5.56 14.67
CA LYS A 521 -7.93 -6.66 14.40
C LYS A 521 -9.32 -6.11 14.10
N GLU A 522 -9.81 -5.19 14.92
CA GLU A 522 -11.11 -4.55 14.73
C GLU A 522 -11.19 -3.80 13.40
N SER A 523 -10.20 -2.96 13.09
CA SER A 523 -10.12 -2.24 11.83
C SER A 523 -10.07 -3.21 10.62
N TYR A 524 -9.34 -4.32 10.74
CA TYR A 524 -9.29 -5.32 9.68
C TYR A 524 -10.64 -6.03 9.50
N VAL A 525 -11.32 -6.39 10.58
CA VAL A 525 -12.68 -6.98 10.56
C VAL A 525 -13.68 -6.04 9.90
N GLN A 526 -13.64 -4.75 10.24
CA GLN A 526 -14.51 -3.74 9.64
C GLN A 526 -14.30 -3.66 8.12
N ARG A 527 -13.05 -3.66 7.64
CA ARG A 527 -12.74 -3.66 6.20
C ARG A 527 -13.24 -4.92 5.50
N ILE A 528 -13.00 -6.09 6.08
CA ILE A 528 -13.50 -7.36 5.54
C ILE A 528 -15.03 -7.34 5.45
N ASN A 529 -15.72 -6.90 6.49
CA ASN A 529 -17.18 -6.81 6.51
C ASN A 529 -17.70 -5.83 5.46
N ALA A 530 -17.07 -4.66 5.31
CA ALA A 530 -17.42 -3.69 4.29
C ALA A 530 -17.24 -4.27 2.87
N MET A 531 -16.21 -5.10 2.65
CA MET A 531 -15.98 -5.75 1.37
C MET A 531 -17.02 -6.84 1.08
N ILE A 532 -17.41 -7.61 2.10
CA ILE A 532 -18.50 -8.61 1.99
C ILE A 532 -19.83 -7.90 1.68
N GLU A 533 -20.17 -6.85 2.42
CA GLU A 533 -21.37 -6.04 2.18
C GLU A 533 -21.40 -5.47 0.77
N TYR A 534 -20.28 -4.94 0.30
CA TYR A 534 -20.15 -4.45 -1.06
C TYR A 534 -20.41 -5.55 -2.09
N ALA A 535 -19.86 -6.74 -1.90
CA ALA A 535 -20.00 -7.85 -2.84
C ALA A 535 -21.43 -8.44 -2.83
N GLU A 536 -22.05 -8.58 -1.67
CA GLU A 536 -23.38 -9.18 -1.50
C GLU A 536 -24.56 -8.22 -1.78
N SER A 537 -24.32 -6.90 -1.81
CA SER A 537 -25.41 -5.94 -2.02
C SER A 537 -26.01 -6.05 -3.41
N GLU A 538 -27.30 -6.29 -3.49
CA GLU A 538 -28.05 -6.40 -4.75
C GLU A 538 -28.87 -5.15 -5.09
N ASN A 539 -29.05 -4.25 -4.12
CA ASN A 539 -29.99 -3.14 -4.23
C ASN A 539 -29.32 -1.76 -4.21
N ARG A 540 -28.06 -1.67 -3.80
CA ARG A 540 -27.33 -0.40 -3.68
C ARG A 540 -26.37 -0.19 -4.84
N CYS A 541 -26.34 1.03 -5.38
CA CYS A 541 -25.38 1.41 -6.43
C CYS A 541 -23.95 1.20 -5.98
N ARG A 542 -23.15 0.44 -6.76
CA ARG A 542 -21.76 0.09 -6.44
C ARG A 542 -20.86 1.30 -6.23
N SER A 543 -20.95 2.28 -7.14
CA SER A 543 -20.17 3.52 -7.01
C SER A 543 -20.52 4.28 -5.73
N ARG A 544 -21.81 4.38 -5.42
CA ARG A 544 -22.29 5.07 -4.22
C ARG A 544 -21.83 4.42 -2.92
N MET A 545 -21.79 3.08 -2.87
CA MET A 545 -21.26 2.35 -1.72
C MET A 545 -19.78 2.68 -1.49
N LEU A 546 -18.95 2.69 -2.54
CA LEU A 546 -17.54 3.06 -2.43
C LEU A 546 -17.34 4.52 -2.00
N LEU A 547 -18.10 5.45 -2.60
CA LEU A 547 -18.04 6.87 -2.24
C LEU A 547 -18.42 7.09 -0.77
N ARG A 548 -19.50 6.44 -0.30
CA ARG A 548 -19.91 6.49 1.11
C ARG A 548 -18.85 5.93 2.06
N TYR A 549 -18.19 4.86 1.67
CA TYR A 549 -17.09 4.28 2.45
C TYR A 549 -15.93 5.29 2.68
N PHE A 550 -15.62 6.11 1.66
CA PHE A 550 -14.62 7.18 1.76
C PHE A 550 -15.17 8.48 2.35
N GLY A 551 -16.38 8.46 2.92
CA GLY A 551 -17.01 9.63 3.55
C GLY A 551 -17.58 10.65 2.59
N GLU A 552 -17.72 10.31 1.30
CA GLU A 552 -18.34 11.17 0.30
C GLU A 552 -19.86 10.92 0.24
N LYS A 553 -20.63 11.97 0.46
CA LYS A 553 -22.10 11.93 0.32
C LYS A 553 -22.45 12.18 -1.14
N ASN A 554 -22.88 11.13 -1.83
CA ASN A 554 -23.41 11.23 -3.19
C ASN A 554 -24.85 10.72 -3.19
N GLU A 555 -25.77 11.56 -3.64
CA GLU A 555 -27.21 11.27 -3.66
C GLU A 555 -27.64 10.54 -4.95
N HIS A 556 -26.80 10.53 -5.98
CA HIS A 556 -27.15 10.00 -7.29
C HIS A 556 -26.57 8.60 -7.54
N ASN A 557 -27.38 7.74 -8.15
CA ASN A 557 -26.93 6.46 -8.66
C ASN A 557 -26.08 6.64 -9.91
N CYS A 558 -25.04 5.82 -10.10
CA CYS A 558 -24.11 5.98 -11.23
C CYS A 558 -24.71 5.62 -12.61
N GLY A 559 -25.83 4.94 -12.65
CA GLY A 559 -26.53 4.53 -13.88
C GLY A 559 -25.84 3.46 -14.72
N GLN A 560 -24.63 2.98 -14.32
CA GLN A 560 -23.81 2.11 -15.16
C GLN A 560 -23.26 0.84 -14.47
N CYS A 561 -23.42 0.71 -13.15
CA CYS A 561 -23.06 -0.52 -12.45
C CYS A 561 -24.10 -1.62 -12.68
N ASP A 562 -23.75 -2.87 -12.34
CA ASP A 562 -24.64 -4.02 -12.44
C ASP A 562 -26.02 -3.77 -11.80
N VAL A 563 -26.04 -3.23 -10.59
CA VAL A 563 -27.28 -2.93 -9.85
C VAL A 563 -28.12 -1.86 -10.57
N CYS A 564 -27.51 -0.75 -11.00
CA CYS A 564 -28.24 0.30 -11.72
C CYS A 564 -28.81 -0.20 -13.04
N LEU A 565 -28.04 -0.98 -13.81
CA LEU A 565 -28.50 -1.54 -15.07
C LEU A 565 -29.63 -2.56 -14.88
N GLN A 566 -29.56 -3.39 -13.83
CA GLN A 566 -30.61 -4.33 -13.51
C GLN A 566 -31.90 -3.62 -13.09
N GLN A 567 -31.80 -2.52 -12.34
CA GLN A 567 -32.95 -1.67 -12.02
C GLN A 567 -33.60 -1.07 -13.28
N HIS A 568 -32.79 -0.62 -14.25
CA HIS A 568 -33.30 -0.13 -15.54
C HIS A 568 -33.95 -1.23 -16.42
N GLN A 569 -33.33 -2.44 -16.43
CA GLN A 569 -33.88 -3.58 -17.20
C GLN A 569 -35.16 -4.18 -16.59
N SER A 570 -35.45 -3.90 -15.33
CA SER A 570 -36.65 -4.39 -14.65
C SER A 570 -37.95 -3.70 -15.08
N GLY A 571 -37.92 -2.86 -16.11
CA GLY A 571 -39.09 -2.25 -16.72
C GLY A 571 -39.59 -0.99 -16.02
N LEU A 572 -39.00 -0.59 -14.90
CA LEU A 572 -39.27 0.70 -14.27
C LEU A 572 -38.47 1.79 -14.99
N LYS A 573 -39.16 2.70 -15.65
CA LYS A 573 -38.55 3.94 -16.14
C LYS A 573 -38.07 4.76 -14.95
N SER A 574 -36.97 5.53 -15.11
CA SER A 574 -36.39 6.36 -14.01
C SER A 574 -37.46 7.24 -13.34
N GLY A 575 -38.39 7.81 -14.13
CA GLY A 575 -39.51 8.60 -13.61
C GLY A 575 -40.58 7.79 -12.87
N GLU A 576 -40.79 6.51 -13.21
CA GLU A 576 -41.75 5.64 -12.49
C GLU A 576 -41.21 5.23 -11.12
N PHE A 577 -39.91 4.95 -11.02
CA PHE A 577 -39.26 4.65 -9.74
C PHE A 577 -39.35 5.84 -8.78
N GLU A 578 -39.03 7.03 -9.28
CA GLU A 578 -39.11 8.27 -8.49
C GLU A 578 -40.56 8.57 -8.06
N ALA A 579 -41.53 8.41 -8.96
CA ALA A 579 -42.93 8.60 -8.64
C ALA A 579 -43.44 7.63 -7.56
N ILE A 580 -43.13 6.33 -7.69
CA ILE A 580 -43.49 5.31 -6.69
C ILE A 580 -42.79 5.60 -5.36
N SER A 581 -41.51 5.99 -5.39
CA SER A 581 -40.71 6.32 -4.20
C SER A 581 -41.33 7.53 -3.46
N GLN A 582 -41.69 8.60 -4.17
CA GLN A 582 -42.29 9.79 -3.58
C GLN A 582 -43.68 9.51 -3.00
N GLN A 583 -44.51 8.74 -3.72
CA GLN A 583 -45.81 8.33 -3.21
C GLN A 583 -45.70 7.46 -1.95
N LEU A 584 -44.79 6.50 -1.94
CA LEU A 584 -44.54 5.64 -0.79
C LEU A 584 -44.04 6.42 0.43
N GLN A 585 -43.09 7.32 0.25
CA GLN A 585 -42.59 8.18 1.30
C GLN A 585 -43.68 9.12 1.84
N ALA A 586 -44.54 9.67 0.98
CA ALA A 586 -45.67 10.50 1.41
C ALA A 586 -46.67 9.73 2.28
N LEU A 587 -47.01 8.49 1.89
CA LEU A 587 -47.89 7.62 2.66
C LEU A 587 -47.31 7.22 4.02
N LEU A 588 -45.99 6.93 4.07
CA LEU A 588 -45.30 6.50 5.31
C LEU A 588 -44.99 7.67 6.28
N LYS A 589 -44.99 8.92 5.79
CA LYS A 589 -44.90 10.11 6.65
C LYS A 589 -46.14 10.34 7.49
N GLU A 590 -47.29 9.90 7.00
CA GLU A 590 -48.55 10.05 7.75
C GLU A 590 -48.73 8.97 8.80
N ASN A 591 -48.46 7.70 8.48
CA ASN A 591 -48.60 6.57 9.39
C ASN A 591 -47.69 5.39 8.96
N PRO A 592 -47.19 4.60 9.90
CA PRO A 592 -46.58 3.30 9.57
C PRO A 592 -47.63 2.38 8.92
N LEU A 593 -47.25 1.73 7.83
CA LEU A 593 -48.15 0.86 7.06
C LEU A 593 -47.52 -0.51 6.83
N SER A 594 -48.35 -1.54 6.83
CA SER A 594 -47.94 -2.88 6.40
C SER A 594 -47.81 -2.93 4.86
N LEU A 595 -47.04 -3.91 4.35
CA LEU A 595 -46.91 -4.12 2.89
C LEU A 595 -48.25 -4.34 2.22
N GLN A 596 -49.20 -4.96 2.88
CA GLN A 596 -50.56 -5.21 2.34
C GLN A 596 -51.34 -3.91 2.21
N GLU A 597 -51.33 -3.06 3.24
CA GLU A 597 -52.02 -1.76 3.21
C GLU A 597 -51.43 -0.82 2.15
N ILE A 598 -50.10 -0.88 1.94
CA ILE A 598 -49.43 -0.11 0.89
C ILE A 598 -49.88 -0.60 -0.51
N LYS A 599 -49.95 -1.92 -0.70
CA LYS A 599 -50.45 -2.50 -1.97
C LYS A 599 -51.87 -2.04 -2.28
N ASP A 600 -52.72 -2.02 -1.26
CA ASP A 600 -54.14 -1.62 -1.43
C ASP A 600 -54.30 -0.14 -1.73
N LYS A 601 -53.38 0.72 -1.24
CA LYS A 601 -53.41 2.18 -1.45
C LYS A 601 -52.68 2.62 -2.71
N MET A 602 -51.68 1.86 -3.16
CA MET A 602 -50.88 2.20 -4.34
C MET A 602 -51.26 1.27 -5.50
N GLN A 603 -51.85 1.82 -6.56
CA GLN A 603 -52.18 1.09 -7.80
C GLN A 603 -50.91 0.84 -8.64
N VAL A 604 -49.95 0.11 -8.08
CA VAL A 604 -48.65 -0.20 -8.70
C VAL A 604 -48.47 -1.70 -8.76
N PRO A 605 -47.90 -2.28 -9.84
CA PRO A 605 -47.59 -3.70 -9.90
C PRO A 605 -46.73 -4.12 -8.71
N GLU A 606 -47.10 -5.24 -8.08
CA GLU A 606 -46.46 -5.75 -6.85
C GLU A 606 -44.94 -5.88 -6.97
N ASN A 607 -44.47 -6.38 -8.10
CA ASN A 607 -43.04 -6.53 -8.39
C ASN A 607 -42.32 -5.18 -8.48
N HIS A 608 -42.95 -4.10 -8.91
CA HIS A 608 -42.40 -2.75 -8.95
C HIS A 608 -42.39 -2.13 -7.54
N LEU A 609 -43.49 -2.28 -6.79
CA LEU A 609 -43.59 -1.80 -5.40
C LEU A 609 -42.52 -2.47 -4.50
N MET A 610 -42.42 -3.80 -4.56
CA MET A 610 -41.44 -4.55 -3.74
C MET A 610 -40.01 -4.12 -4.02
N LYS A 611 -39.65 -3.81 -5.25
CA LYS A 611 -38.34 -3.29 -5.62
C LYS A 611 -38.04 -1.91 -5.03
N VAL A 612 -39.04 -0.99 -5.09
CA VAL A 612 -38.91 0.35 -4.50
C VAL A 612 -38.80 0.27 -2.97
N VAL A 613 -39.64 -0.57 -2.33
CA VAL A 613 -39.60 -0.81 -0.88
C VAL A 613 -38.22 -1.37 -0.46
N SER A 614 -37.77 -2.43 -1.14
CA SER A 614 -36.45 -3.02 -0.85
C SER A 614 -35.31 -2.00 -1.00
N TYR A 615 -35.38 -1.16 -2.02
CA TYR A 615 -34.42 -0.07 -2.22
C TYR A 615 -34.46 0.95 -1.06
N LEU A 616 -35.65 1.47 -0.71
CA LEU A 616 -35.77 2.48 0.33
C LEU A 616 -35.39 1.97 1.72
N VAL A 617 -35.67 0.69 2.01
CA VAL A 617 -35.20 0.02 3.23
C VAL A 617 -33.68 -0.14 3.22
N SER A 618 -33.09 -0.54 2.10
CA SER A 618 -31.63 -0.73 1.97
C SER A 618 -30.85 0.59 2.07
N GLU A 619 -31.48 1.70 1.68
CA GLU A 619 -30.92 3.06 1.80
C GLU A 619 -31.21 3.72 3.15
N GLU A 620 -31.84 2.99 4.08
CA GLU A 620 -32.25 3.50 5.39
C GLU A 620 -33.18 4.72 5.33
N ILE A 621 -33.84 4.95 4.19
CA ILE A 621 -34.82 6.02 3.99
C ILE A 621 -36.13 5.66 4.70
N ILE A 622 -36.47 4.36 4.69
CA ILE A 622 -37.59 3.80 5.45
C ILE A 622 -37.09 2.60 6.28
N ARG A 623 -37.74 2.31 7.39
CA ARG A 623 -37.41 1.17 8.25
C ARG A 623 -38.53 0.16 8.30
N GLN A 624 -38.17 -1.10 8.42
CA GLN A 624 -39.12 -2.19 8.61
C GLN A 624 -39.03 -2.71 10.05
N GLU A 625 -40.07 -2.52 10.84
CA GLU A 625 -40.17 -2.98 12.22
C GLU A 625 -41.51 -3.69 12.42
N ASN A 626 -41.47 -4.89 12.99
CA ASN A 626 -42.65 -5.71 13.32
C ASN A 626 -43.65 -5.88 12.14
N GLY A 627 -43.13 -5.97 10.90
CA GLY A 627 -43.96 -6.13 9.72
C GLY A 627 -44.53 -4.82 9.13
N TYR A 628 -44.27 -3.69 9.77
CA TYR A 628 -44.69 -2.36 9.28
C TYR A 628 -43.47 -1.59 8.74
N LEU A 629 -43.73 -0.82 7.68
CA LEU A 629 -42.79 0.14 7.11
C LEU A 629 -43.06 1.52 7.71
N LYS A 630 -42.02 2.24 8.07
CA LYS A 630 -42.09 3.61 8.57
C LYS A 630 -40.97 4.46 7.97
N PHE A 631 -41.24 5.79 7.87
CA PHE A 631 -40.27 6.75 7.36
C PHE A 631 -39.19 7.10 8.39
#